data_2c9dbe56e6d5acb48eb16d9c6643960b
#
_entry.id   2c9dbe56e6d5acb48eb16d9c6643960b
#
_cell.length_a   1.000
_cell.length_b   1.000
_cell.length_c   1.000
_cell.angle_alpha   90.00
_cell.angle_beta   90.00
_cell.angle_gamma   90.00
#
_symmetry.space_group_name_H-M   'P 1'
#
loop_
_entity.id
_entity.type
_entity.pdbx_description
1 polymer ?
#
loop_
_entity_poly.entity_id
_entity_poly.type
_entity_poly.pdbx_seq_one_letter_code
_entity_poly.pdbx_strand_id
1 'polypeptide(L)'
;MNYLQVEADLKNIGFIEDFISTSKDIPESKRTAALIISTEVFDNIAEHAVFAESKELRLSVSNTFFPRLCFSYHSTNFDNLLHALKRTKPHFDPKAKRYRGFGLLMTKNLARKVCYRQEQLRSCIIVYL
;
A
#
# COMPACT_ATOMS: atom_id res chain seq x y z
N MET A 1 -15.77 10.59 -0.69
CA MET A 1 -14.50 9.87 -0.55
C MET A 1 -14.74 8.38 -0.54
N ASN A 2 -14.06 7.66 -1.40
CA ASN A 2 -14.13 6.21 -1.48
C ASN A 2 -13.06 5.56 -0.61
N TYR A 3 -13.45 4.56 0.16
CA TYR A 3 -12.48 3.78 0.93
C TYR A 3 -12.89 2.31 1.02
N LEU A 4 -11.88 1.47 1.22
CA LEU A 4 -12.02 0.04 1.47
C LEU A 4 -11.43 -0.26 2.83
N GLN A 5 -12.08 -1.13 3.60
CA GLN A 5 -11.62 -1.54 4.91
C GLN A 5 -11.51 -3.07 4.93
N VAL A 6 -10.31 -3.60 5.13
CA VAL A 6 -10.03 -5.04 5.10
C VAL A 6 -8.97 -5.40 6.13
N GLU A 7 -8.90 -6.65 6.51
CA GLU A 7 -7.74 -7.15 7.25
C GLU A 7 -6.52 -7.18 6.33
N ALA A 8 -5.37 -6.77 6.86
CA ALA A 8 -4.09 -6.77 6.14
C ALA A 8 -3.51 -8.18 6.11
N ASP A 9 -4.11 -9.03 5.31
CA ASP A 9 -3.74 -10.41 5.07
C ASP A 9 -3.71 -10.63 3.56
N LEU A 10 -2.69 -11.32 3.06
CA LEU A 10 -2.52 -11.55 1.62
C LEU A 10 -3.73 -12.22 0.95
N LYS A 11 -4.50 -13.01 1.69
CA LYS A 11 -5.74 -13.61 1.16
C LYS A 11 -6.75 -12.55 0.70
N ASN A 12 -6.63 -11.32 1.18
CA ASN A 12 -7.54 -10.21 0.86
C ASN A 12 -7.03 -9.32 -0.27
N ILE A 13 -5.94 -9.69 -0.94
CA ILE A 13 -5.38 -8.87 -2.02
C ILE A 13 -6.37 -8.65 -3.17
N GLY A 14 -7.24 -9.61 -3.43
CA GLY A 14 -8.29 -9.49 -4.44
C GLY A 14 -9.25 -8.33 -4.19
N PHE A 15 -9.53 -8.02 -2.92
CA PHE A 15 -10.38 -6.87 -2.56
C PHE A 15 -9.68 -5.55 -2.92
N ILE A 16 -8.36 -5.48 -2.74
CA ILE A 16 -7.57 -4.31 -3.12
C ILE A 16 -7.63 -4.12 -4.63
N GLU A 17 -7.39 -5.19 -5.39
CA GLU A 17 -7.42 -5.16 -6.85
C GLU A 17 -8.79 -4.69 -7.37
N ASP A 18 -9.86 -5.26 -6.85
CA ASP A 18 -11.22 -4.89 -7.27
C ASP A 18 -11.53 -3.42 -6.94
N PHE A 19 -11.15 -2.97 -5.74
CA PHE A 19 -11.38 -1.60 -5.31
C PHE A 19 -10.68 -0.60 -6.23
N ILE A 20 -9.41 -0.85 -6.55
CA ILE A 20 -8.64 0.04 -7.44
C ILE A 20 -9.19 -0.02 -8.86
N SER A 21 -9.54 -1.21 -9.35
CA SER A 21 -10.05 -1.40 -10.72
C SER A 21 -11.38 -0.70 -10.96
N THR A 22 -12.20 -0.55 -9.92
CA THR A 22 -13.54 0.04 -10.02
C THR A 22 -13.63 1.46 -9.49
N SER A 23 -12.57 2.02 -8.92
CA SER A 23 -12.59 3.36 -8.36
C SER A 23 -12.69 4.43 -9.44
N LYS A 24 -13.70 5.28 -9.34
CA LYS A 24 -13.92 6.38 -10.28
C LYS A 24 -13.00 7.58 -10.03
N ASP A 25 -12.40 7.67 -8.86
CA ASP A 25 -11.49 8.74 -8.49
C ASP A 25 -10.08 8.56 -9.07
N ILE A 26 -9.80 7.39 -9.65
CA ILE A 26 -8.53 7.12 -10.31
C ILE A 26 -8.70 7.32 -11.83
N PRO A 27 -7.97 8.28 -12.43
CA PRO A 27 -8.00 8.44 -13.88
C PRO A 27 -7.55 7.17 -14.58
N GLU A 28 -8.14 6.86 -15.72
CA GLU A 28 -7.82 5.63 -16.46
C GLU A 28 -6.34 5.53 -16.80
N SER A 29 -5.70 6.65 -17.13
CA SER A 29 -4.27 6.71 -17.42
C SER A 29 -3.38 6.35 -16.23
N LYS A 30 -3.91 6.38 -15.01
CA LYS A 30 -3.19 6.08 -13.77
C LYS A 30 -3.59 4.75 -13.15
N ARG A 31 -4.55 4.05 -13.72
CA ARG A 31 -5.13 2.85 -13.11
C ARG A 31 -4.13 1.71 -12.97
N THR A 32 -3.35 1.43 -14.01
CA THR A 32 -2.33 0.38 -13.95
C THR A 32 -1.28 0.67 -12.88
N ALA A 33 -0.78 1.91 -12.84
CA ALA A 33 0.18 2.32 -11.81
C ALA A 33 -0.43 2.20 -10.40
N ALA A 34 -1.67 2.65 -10.24
CA ALA A 34 -2.39 2.55 -8.95
C ALA A 34 -2.53 1.10 -8.51
N LEU A 35 -2.83 0.19 -9.44
CA LEU A 35 -2.99 -1.22 -9.14
C LEU A 35 -1.66 -1.84 -8.68
N ILE A 36 -0.58 -1.59 -9.41
CA ILE A 36 0.75 -2.10 -9.06
C ILE A 36 1.17 -1.57 -7.68
N ILE A 37 1.06 -0.26 -7.47
CA ILE A 37 1.45 0.38 -6.21
C ILE A 37 0.63 -0.17 -5.04
N SER A 38 -0.70 -0.23 -5.20
CA SER A 38 -1.58 -0.64 -4.10
C SER A 38 -1.34 -2.08 -3.67
N THR A 39 -1.16 -2.99 -4.62
CA THR A 39 -0.91 -4.39 -4.29
C THR A 39 0.43 -4.57 -3.62
N GLU A 40 1.46 -3.85 -4.05
CA GLU A 40 2.79 -3.92 -3.44
C GLU A 40 2.82 -3.31 -2.04
N VAL A 41 2.20 -2.16 -1.85
CA VAL A 41 2.13 -1.52 -0.52
C VAL A 41 1.33 -2.40 0.44
N PHE A 42 0.19 -2.92 0.00
CA PHE A 42 -0.62 -3.82 0.81
C PHE A 42 0.15 -5.08 1.22
N ASP A 43 0.84 -5.69 0.26
CA ASP A 43 1.67 -6.88 0.50
C ASP A 43 2.74 -6.60 1.56
N ASN A 44 3.44 -5.47 1.45
CA ASN A 44 4.48 -5.09 2.40
C ASN A 44 3.91 -4.84 3.80
N ILE A 45 2.77 -4.18 3.90
CA ILE A 45 2.10 -3.96 5.19
C ILE A 45 1.69 -5.29 5.81
N ALA A 46 1.05 -6.16 5.02
CA ALA A 46 0.58 -7.46 5.50
C ALA A 46 1.73 -8.34 6.01
N GLU A 47 2.89 -8.26 5.36
CA GLU A 47 4.04 -9.08 5.70
C GLU A 47 4.86 -8.54 6.87
N HIS A 48 5.08 -7.22 6.93
CA HIS A 48 6.07 -6.63 7.83
C HIS A 48 5.50 -5.85 9.01
N ALA A 49 4.25 -5.38 8.93
CA ALA A 49 3.68 -4.58 10.01
C ALA A 49 3.38 -5.42 11.24
N VAL A 50 3.67 -4.89 12.42
CA VAL A 50 3.23 -5.44 13.70
C VAL A 50 2.04 -4.59 14.15
N PHE A 51 0.84 -5.14 14.04
CA PHE A 51 -0.39 -4.42 14.31
C PHE A 51 -0.62 -4.24 15.82
N ALA A 52 -1.08 -3.04 16.21
CA ALA A 52 -1.25 -2.68 17.61
C ALA A 52 -2.51 -3.28 18.23
N GLU A 53 -3.63 -3.21 17.53
CA GLU A 53 -4.92 -3.69 18.04
C GLU A 53 -5.52 -4.74 17.13
N SER A 54 -5.75 -4.40 15.88
CA SER A 54 -6.29 -5.30 14.88
C SER A 54 -5.49 -5.16 13.60
N LYS A 55 -5.60 -6.15 12.71
CA LYS A 55 -4.96 -6.12 11.40
C LYS A 55 -5.74 -5.28 10.39
N GLU A 56 -6.66 -4.46 10.85
CA GLU A 56 -7.52 -3.68 9.97
C GLU A 56 -6.74 -2.58 9.26
N LEU A 57 -6.91 -2.52 7.95
CA LEU A 57 -6.30 -1.52 7.09
C LEU A 57 -7.41 -0.81 6.33
N ARG A 58 -7.27 0.51 6.22
CA ARG A 58 -8.14 1.33 5.38
C ARG A 58 -7.35 1.86 4.20
N LEU A 59 -7.84 1.58 3.00
CA LEU A 59 -7.34 2.18 1.77
C LEU A 59 -8.37 3.17 1.27
N SER A 60 -7.98 4.43 1.17
CA SER A 60 -8.84 5.46 0.61
C SER A 60 -8.24 6.03 -0.67
N VAL A 61 -9.12 6.46 -1.57
CA VAL A 61 -8.76 7.09 -2.83
C VAL A 61 -9.43 8.45 -2.90
N SER A 62 -8.69 9.47 -3.28
CA SER A 62 -9.24 10.80 -3.50
C SER A 62 -8.55 11.46 -4.68
N ASN A 63 -9.23 12.43 -5.31
CA ASN A 63 -8.72 13.15 -6.47
C ASN A 63 -9.19 14.61 -6.41
N THR A 64 -8.64 15.37 -5.45
CA THR A 64 -8.98 16.80 -5.31
C THR A 64 -8.08 17.64 -6.22
N PHE A 65 -6.77 17.56 -6.05
CA PHE A 65 -5.78 18.21 -6.91
C PHE A 65 -5.01 17.19 -7.71
N PHE A 66 -4.59 16.09 -7.04
CA PHE A 66 -3.94 14.96 -7.67
C PHE A 66 -4.58 13.68 -7.17
N PRO A 67 -4.69 12.65 -8.02
CA PRO A 67 -5.12 11.34 -7.54
C PRO A 67 -4.15 10.83 -6.46
N ARG A 68 -4.69 10.37 -5.36
CA ARG A 68 -3.87 9.83 -4.26
C ARG A 68 -4.51 8.61 -3.62
N LEU A 69 -3.63 7.72 -3.16
CA LEU A 69 -3.97 6.55 -2.37
C LEU A 69 -3.49 6.79 -0.94
N CYS A 70 -4.31 6.44 0.04
CA CYS A 70 -3.92 6.55 1.44
C CYS A 70 -4.16 5.22 2.15
N PHE A 71 -3.09 4.60 2.65
CA PHE A 71 -3.14 3.39 3.45
C PHE A 71 -3.01 3.78 4.91
N SER A 72 -3.99 3.43 5.72
CA SER A 72 -4.02 3.77 7.14
C SER A 72 -4.25 2.52 7.98
N TYR A 73 -3.44 2.33 9.01
CA TYR A 73 -3.52 1.19 9.90
C TYR A 73 -2.84 1.53 11.23
N HIS A 74 -2.98 0.68 12.24
CA HIS A 74 -2.37 0.88 13.56
C HIS A 74 -1.24 -0.13 13.75
N SER A 75 -0.03 0.36 13.97
CA SER A 75 1.14 -0.50 14.14
C SER A 75 2.11 0.05 15.20
N THR A 76 2.93 -0.85 15.73
CA THR A 76 3.94 -0.52 16.73
C THR A 76 5.35 -0.45 16.14
N ASN A 77 5.55 -0.82 14.87
CA ASN A 77 6.86 -0.94 14.24
C ASN A 77 7.00 -0.14 12.94
N PHE A 78 6.31 0.98 12.81
CA PHE A 78 6.27 1.72 11.55
C PHE A 78 7.68 2.09 11.04
N ASP A 79 8.55 2.58 11.92
CA ASP A 79 9.92 2.92 11.54
C ASP A 79 10.71 1.71 11.06
N ASN A 80 10.55 0.56 11.73
CA ASN A 80 11.19 -0.68 11.33
C ASN A 80 10.69 -1.16 9.97
N LEU A 81 9.39 -1.01 9.72
CA LEU A 81 8.80 -1.32 8.42
C LEU A 81 9.44 -0.47 7.31
N LEU A 82 9.58 0.83 7.51
CA LEU A 82 10.19 1.73 6.53
C LEU A 82 11.64 1.35 6.26
N HIS A 83 12.40 0.99 7.29
CA HIS A 83 13.77 0.51 7.14
C HIS A 83 13.84 -0.78 6.34
N ALA A 84 12.95 -1.73 6.62
CA ALA A 84 12.89 -2.99 5.89
C ALA A 84 12.59 -2.77 4.41
N LEU A 85 11.64 -1.89 4.10
CA LEU A 85 11.27 -1.56 2.72
C LEU A 85 12.45 -0.94 1.95
N LYS A 86 13.24 -0.09 2.60
CA LYS A 86 14.40 0.56 1.97
C LYS A 86 15.54 -0.42 1.69
N ARG A 87 15.64 -1.51 2.45
CA ARG A 87 16.71 -2.50 2.31
C ARG A 87 16.34 -3.69 1.44
N THR A 88 15.05 -3.88 1.17
CA THR A 88 14.59 -5.02 0.40
C THR A 88 15.06 -4.93 -1.04
N LYS A 89 15.69 -6.01 -1.52
CA LYS A 89 16.13 -6.15 -2.91
C LYS A 89 15.18 -7.07 -3.67
N PRO A 90 15.01 -6.87 -4.98
CA PRO A 90 14.21 -7.79 -5.78
C PRO A 90 14.74 -9.23 -5.66
N HIS A 91 13.84 -10.16 -5.37
CA HIS A 91 14.17 -11.58 -5.23
C HIS A 91 12.93 -12.42 -5.50
N PHE A 92 13.14 -13.69 -5.85
CA PHE A 92 12.05 -14.63 -6.05
C PHE A 92 11.64 -15.25 -4.72
N ASP A 93 10.33 -15.21 -4.43
CA ASP A 93 9.76 -15.85 -3.24
C ASP A 93 9.08 -17.17 -3.64
N PRO A 94 9.65 -18.33 -3.29
CA PRO A 94 9.07 -19.62 -3.66
C PRO A 94 7.70 -19.89 -3.01
N LYS A 95 7.45 -19.33 -1.83
CA LYS A 95 6.17 -19.52 -1.12
C LYS A 95 5.04 -18.77 -1.81
N ALA A 96 5.29 -17.53 -2.22
CA ALA A 96 4.32 -16.71 -2.93
C ALA A 96 4.33 -16.99 -4.43
N LYS A 97 5.31 -17.75 -4.94
CA LYS A 97 5.52 -18.06 -6.36
C LYS A 97 5.60 -16.80 -7.22
N ARG A 98 6.30 -15.78 -6.71
CA ARG A 98 6.46 -14.49 -7.40
C ARG A 98 7.72 -13.78 -6.94
N TYR A 99 8.15 -12.81 -7.74
CA TYR A 99 9.21 -11.91 -7.33
C TYR A 99 8.68 -10.88 -6.33
N ARG A 100 9.49 -10.58 -5.35
CA ARG A 100 9.19 -9.60 -4.29
C ARG A 100 10.35 -8.62 -4.15
N GLY A 101 10.15 -7.58 -3.35
CA GLY A 101 11.18 -6.57 -3.12
C GLY A 101 11.18 -5.43 -4.14
N PHE A 102 10.23 -5.43 -5.07
CA PHE A 102 10.07 -4.34 -6.04
C PHE A 102 9.25 -3.18 -5.52
N GLY A 103 8.53 -3.36 -4.41
CA GLY A 103 7.51 -2.42 -3.96
C GLY A 103 7.99 -0.99 -3.84
N LEU A 104 9.10 -0.76 -3.13
CA LEU A 104 9.63 0.59 -2.97
C LEU A 104 10.12 1.17 -4.29
N LEU A 105 10.82 0.36 -5.11
CA LEU A 105 11.34 0.80 -6.41
C LEU A 105 10.18 1.13 -7.37
N MET A 106 9.18 0.27 -7.46
CA MET A 106 8.01 0.52 -8.29
C MET A 106 7.23 1.74 -7.82
N THR A 107 7.06 1.88 -6.51
CA THR A 107 6.38 3.05 -5.95
C THR A 107 7.11 4.34 -6.30
N LYS A 108 8.45 4.37 -6.19
CA LYS A 108 9.24 5.53 -6.56
C LYS A 108 9.16 5.87 -8.04
N ASN A 109 9.12 4.86 -8.90
CA ASN A 109 9.13 5.06 -10.34
C ASN A 109 7.74 5.38 -10.90
N LEU A 110 6.67 4.86 -10.30
CA LEU A 110 5.31 5.01 -10.78
C LEU A 110 4.54 6.13 -10.07
N ALA A 111 4.93 6.46 -8.84
CA ALA A 111 4.29 7.49 -8.06
C ALA A 111 4.95 8.85 -8.29
N ARG A 112 4.14 9.91 -8.23
CA ARG A 112 4.65 11.28 -8.22
C ARG A 112 5.37 11.58 -6.91
N LYS A 113 4.82 11.13 -5.78
CA LYS A 113 5.35 11.36 -4.45
C LYS A 113 4.79 10.32 -3.49
N VAL A 114 5.60 9.93 -2.51
CA VAL A 114 5.18 9.06 -1.41
C VAL A 114 5.48 9.75 -0.10
N CYS A 115 4.48 9.83 0.79
CA CYS A 115 4.62 10.41 2.12
C CYS A 115 4.33 9.36 3.17
N TYR A 116 5.12 9.38 4.25
CA TYR A 116 4.96 8.47 5.38
C TYR A 116 4.70 9.31 6.62
N ARG A 117 3.63 8.98 7.35
CA ARG A 117 3.27 9.68 8.58
C ARG A 117 2.90 8.70 9.67
N GLN A 118 3.26 9.04 10.91
CA GLN A 118 2.82 8.30 12.07
C GLN A 118 2.41 9.29 13.16
N GLU A 119 1.20 9.12 13.69
CA GLU A 119 0.71 9.84 14.86
C GLU A 119 0.31 8.79 15.89
N GLN A 120 1.03 8.73 17.01
CA GLN A 120 0.86 7.68 18.01
C GLN A 120 1.03 6.31 17.33
N LEU A 121 0.01 5.45 17.36
CA LEU A 121 0.05 4.15 16.72
C LEU A 121 -0.55 4.13 15.32
N ARG A 122 -1.13 5.25 14.87
CA ARG A 122 -1.72 5.34 13.54
C ARG A 122 -0.65 5.61 12.50
N SER A 123 -0.52 4.70 11.58
CA SER A 123 0.48 4.75 10.51
C SER A 123 -0.21 5.01 9.17
N CYS A 124 0.33 5.94 8.38
CA CYS A 124 -0.25 6.31 7.09
C CYS A 124 0.84 6.30 6.01
N ILE A 125 0.53 5.68 4.89
CA ILE A 125 1.33 5.75 3.68
C ILE A 125 0.47 6.41 2.61
N ILE A 126 0.90 7.57 2.13
CA ILE A 126 0.16 8.37 1.15
C ILE A 126 0.94 8.38 -0.15
N VAL A 127 0.30 7.92 -1.22
CA VAL A 127 0.91 7.83 -2.54
C VAL A 127 0.17 8.78 -3.50
N TYR A 128 0.89 9.73 -4.07
CA TYR A 128 0.37 10.63 -5.10
C TYR A 128 0.73 10.04 -6.47
N LEU A 129 -0.28 9.87 -7.30
CA LEU A 129 -0.14 9.26 -8.62
C LEU A 129 0.25 10.25 -9.71
#